data_e01bf7a245d5180a878f6e9b15165878
#
_entry.id   e01bf7a245d5180a878f6e9b15165878
#
_cell.length_a   1.000
_cell.length_b   1.000
_cell.length_c   1.000
_cell.angle_alpha   90.00
_cell.angle_beta   90.00
_cell.angle_gamma   90.00
#
_symmetry.space_group_name_H-M   'P 1'
#
loop_
_entity.id
_entity.type
_entity.pdbx_description
1 polymer ?
#
loop_
_entity_poly.entity_id
_entity_poly.type
_entity_poly.pdbx_seq_one_letter_code
_entity_poly.pdbx_strand_id
1 'polypeptide(L)'
;MGSGTTLIEAKLLNRNIIGIDVNEKAYKITEKNLNFECKTSSHIHIRLCSAENIYFIKNNSIDCICTHPPYANIIKYSKDNRYDISLLSVEKYLLAMKNVAKESYRVLKSNHICAIMVGDIRKKGILIPLGFYVMNIFKQQGFILKDIIIKEQHNCKSTSKWVNIKHSFYLLAHEYIFIFEKK
;
A
#
# COMPACT_ATOMS: atom_id res chain seq x y z
N MET A 1 -0.19 -1.02 -7.10
CA MET A 1 1.03 -1.27 -7.94
C MET A 1 1.46 -0.01 -8.70
N GLY A 2 0.55 0.91 -8.93
CA GLY A 2 0.84 2.23 -9.52
C GLY A 2 1.45 2.12 -10.92
N SER A 3 2.62 2.74 -11.14
CA SER A 3 3.36 2.66 -12.41
C SER A 3 4.22 1.39 -12.57
N GLY A 4 4.22 0.51 -11.58
CA GLY A 4 4.94 -0.76 -11.62
C GLY A 4 6.40 -0.69 -11.15
N THR A 5 6.85 0.38 -10.51
CA THR A 5 8.25 0.53 -10.09
C THR A 5 8.76 -0.67 -9.27
N THR A 6 8.01 -1.13 -8.28
CA THR A 6 8.38 -2.30 -7.48
C THR A 6 8.50 -3.59 -8.32
N LEU A 7 7.65 -3.73 -9.35
CA LEU A 7 7.71 -4.89 -10.25
C LEU A 7 8.93 -4.82 -11.18
N ILE A 8 9.29 -3.62 -11.64
CA ILE A 8 10.50 -3.38 -12.43
C ILE A 8 11.74 -3.76 -11.62
N GLU A 9 11.82 -3.27 -10.37
CA GLU A 9 12.94 -3.61 -9.49
C GLU A 9 13.01 -5.13 -9.22
N ALA A 10 11.88 -5.78 -8.98
CA ALA A 10 11.85 -7.23 -8.79
C ALA A 10 12.36 -7.97 -10.04
N LYS A 11 11.96 -7.52 -11.24
CA LYS A 11 12.42 -8.08 -12.53
C LYS A 11 13.95 -7.93 -12.66
N LEU A 12 14.49 -6.75 -12.39
CA LEU A 12 15.92 -6.46 -12.45
C LEU A 12 16.73 -7.27 -11.42
N LEU A 13 16.15 -7.51 -10.25
CA LEU A 13 16.75 -8.30 -9.18
C LEU A 13 16.50 -9.81 -9.31
N ASN A 14 15.93 -10.25 -10.42
CA ASN A 14 15.60 -11.66 -10.69
C ASN A 14 14.71 -12.29 -9.60
N ARG A 15 13.67 -11.57 -9.16
CA ARG A 15 12.69 -12.01 -8.16
C ARG A 15 11.32 -12.23 -8.78
N ASN A 16 10.69 -13.34 -8.43
CA ASN A 16 9.29 -13.57 -8.78
C ASN A 16 8.40 -12.57 -8.05
N ILE A 17 7.40 -12.02 -8.74
CA ILE A 17 6.50 -11.04 -8.15
C ILE A 17 5.09 -11.13 -8.71
N ILE A 18 4.11 -10.87 -7.85
CA ILE A 18 2.71 -10.69 -8.21
C ILE A 18 2.31 -9.25 -7.88
N GLY A 19 1.98 -8.47 -8.90
CA GLY A 19 1.46 -7.11 -8.76
C GLY A 19 -0.06 -7.09 -8.85
N ILE A 20 -0.71 -6.38 -7.92
CA ILE A 20 -2.17 -6.28 -7.83
C ILE A 20 -2.57 -4.81 -7.81
N ASP A 21 -3.57 -4.44 -8.59
CA ASP A 21 -4.20 -3.14 -8.56
C ASP A 21 -5.65 -3.24 -9.03
N VAL A 22 -6.50 -2.35 -8.55
CA VAL A 22 -7.91 -2.23 -9.01
C VAL A 22 -8.06 -1.23 -10.14
N ASN A 23 -7.04 -0.41 -10.38
CA ASN A 23 -7.06 0.66 -11.37
C ASN A 23 -6.54 0.15 -12.72
N GLU A 24 -7.42 0.11 -13.72
CA GLU A 24 -7.07 -0.35 -15.08
C GLU A 24 -5.97 0.51 -15.73
N LYS A 25 -5.94 1.82 -15.45
CA LYS A 25 -4.87 2.69 -15.96
C LYS A 25 -3.51 2.32 -15.36
N ALA A 26 -3.46 2.05 -14.05
CA ALA A 26 -2.25 1.59 -13.38
C ALA A 26 -1.81 0.24 -13.93
N TYR A 27 -2.75 -0.68 -14.18
CA TYR A 27 -2.48 -1.97 -14.81
C TYR A 27 -1.82 -1.80 -16.20
N LYS A 28 -2.44 -1.03 -17.10
CA LYS A 28 -1.91 -0.79 -18.46
C LYS A 28 -0.54 -0.09 -18.47
N ILE A 29 -0.35 0.88 -17.57
CA ILE A 29 0.95 1.57 -17.42
C ILE A 29 2.01 0.59 -16.95
N THR A 30 1.71 -0.23 -15.95
CA THR A 30 2.63 -1.25 -15.43
C THR A 30 2.99 -2.26 -16.51
N GLU A 31 2.01 -2.77 -17.26
CA GLU A 31 2.23 -3.71 -18.37
C GLU A 31 3.19 -3.12 -19.41
N LYS A 32 2.96 -1.87 -19.82
CA LYS A 32 3.86 -1.14 -20.72
C LYS A 32 5.27 -0.98 -20.15
N ASN A 33 5.39 -0.60 -18.89
CA ASN A 33 6.66 -0.35 -18.23
C ASN A 33 7.47 -1.63 -17.97
N LEU A 34 6.82 -2.79 -17.90
CA LEU A 34 7.48 -4.09 -17.78
C LEU A 34 7.99 -4.65 -19.12
N ASN A 35 7.57 -4.04 -20.24
CA ASN A 35 7.98 -4.46 -21.60
C ASN A 35 9.36 -3.90 -21.96
N PHE A 36 10.40 -4.39 -21.28
CA PHE A 36 11.79 -4.12 -21.60
C PHE A 36 12.61 -5.40 -21.48
N GLU A 37 13.68 -5.52 -22.27
CA GLU A 37 14.58 -6.65 -22.23
C GLU A 37 15.52 -6.58 -21.03
N CYS A 38 15.61 -7.66 -20.28
CA CYS A 38 16.65 -7.87 -19.27
C CYS A 38 16.91 -9.38 -19.12
N LYS A 39 18.14 -9.71 -18.73
CA LYS A 39 18.50 -11.11 -18.42
C LYS A 39 17.88 -11.49 -17.07
N THR A 40 16.73 -12.14 -17.10
CA THR A 40 16.04 -12.60 -15.90
C THR A 40 15.30 -13.91 -16.17
N SER A 41 15.23 -14.77 -15.18
CA SER A 41 14.37 -15.96 -15.14
C SER A 41 13.14 -15.74 -14.25
N SER A 42 12.94 -14.52 -13.74
CA SER A 42 11.84 -14.22 -12.84
C SER A 42 10.48 -14.25 -13.54
N HIS A 43 9.47 -14.74 -12.81
CA HIS A 43 8.09 -14.73 -13.24
C HIS A 43 7.40 -13.47 -12.70
N ILE A 44 6.90 -12.63 -13.60
CA ILE A 44 6.17 -11.40 -13.26
C ILE A 44 4.71 -11.61 -13.62
N HIS A 45 3.84 -11.57 -12.64
CA HIS A 45 2.39 -11.64 -12.82
C HIS A 45 1.73 -10.35 -12.39
N ILE A 46 0.83 -9.82 -13.21
CA ILE A 46 0.00 -8.67 -12.85
C ILE A 46 -1.48 -9.07 -12.91
N ARG A 47 -2.27 -8.56 -11.95
CA ARG A 47 -3.70 -8.85 -11.85
C ARG A 47 -4.49 -7.57 -11.59
N LEU A 48 -5.56 -7.41 -12.33
CA LEU A 48 -6.55 -6.35 -12.12
C LEU A 48 -7.61 -6.87 -11.13
N CYS A 49 -7.38 -6.68 -9.84
CA CYS A 49 -8.30 -7.12 -8.78
C CYS A 49 -8.04 -6.37 -7.46
N SER A 50 -8.97 -6.53 -6.50
CA SER A 50 -8.81 -5.98 -5.16
C SER A 50 -7.90 -6.85 -4.29
N ALA A 51 -7.02 -6.20 -3.52
CA ALA A 51 -6.22 -6.85 -2.50
C ALA A 51 -7.04 -7.38 -1.30
N GLU A 52 -8.32 -7.02 -1.22
CA GLU A 52 -9.25 -7.58 -0.23
C GLU A 52 -9.64 -9.03 -0.52
N ASN A 53 -9.40 -9.50 -1.74
CA ASN A 53 -9.75 -10.86 -2.16
C ASN A 53 -8.77 -11.37 -3.21
N ILE A 54 -7.75 -12.10 -2.75
CA ILE A 54 -6.67 -12.66 -3.59
C ILE A 54 -6.65 -14.19 -3.49
N TYR A 55 -7.82 -14.82 -3.55
CA TYR A 55 -8.00 -16.27 -3.40
C TYR A 55 -7.17 -17.12 -4.37
N PHE A 56 -6.76 -16.56 -5.51
CA PHE A 56 -5.89 -17.22 -6.49
C PHE A 56 -4.45 -17.43 -5.98
N ILE A 57 -4.05 -16.74 -4.90
CA ILE A 57 -2.77 -16.94 -4.22
C ILE A 57 -2.97 -17.97 -3.11
N LYS A 58 -2.16 -19.02 -3.12
CA LYS A 58 -2.21 -20.09 -2.10
C LYS A 58 -1.83 -19.56 -0.71
N ASN A 59 -2.35 -20.20 0.32
CA ASN A 59 -1.94 -19.93 1.70
C ASN A 59 -0.44 -20.18 1.86
N ASN A 60 0.24 -19.37 2.67
CA ASN A 60 1.66 -19.54 3.01
C ASN A 60 2.57 -19.74 1.78
N SER A 61 2.36 -18.94 0.73
CA SER A 61 3.12 -19.07 -0.52
C SER A 61 3.98 -17.85 -0.88
N ILE A 62 3.78 -16.73 -0.20
CA ILE A 62 4.46 -15.46 -0.46
C ILE A 62 5.57 -15.25 0.56
N ASP A 63 6.77 -14.90 0.06
CA ASP A 63 7.94 -14.65 0.90
C ASP A 63 8.01 -13.21 1.43
N CYS A 64 7.46 -12.25 0.72
CA CYS A 64 7.46 -10.85 1.14
C CYS A 64 6.25 -10.11 0.57
N ILE A 65 5.64 -9.25 1.37
CA ILE A 65 4.59 -8.33 0.93
C ILE A 65 5.11 -6.91 1.10
N CYS A 66 5.07 -6.11 0.01
CA CYS A 66 5.31 -4.68 0.02
C CYS A 66 4.10 -3.96 -0.54
N THR A 67 3.48 -3.07 0.23
CA THR A 67 2.28 -2.36 -0.22
C THR A 67 2.23 -0.92 0.26
N HIS A 68 1.63 -0.07 -0.57
CA HIS A 68 1.38 1.34 -0.29
C HIS A 68 -0.08 1.64 -0.68
N PRO A 69 -1.04 1.39 0.21
CA PRO A 69 -2.45 1.66 -0.07
C PRO A 69 -2.71 3.18 -0.15
N PRO A 70 -3.79 3.60 -0.81
CA PRO A 70 -4.22 5.00 -0.74
C PRO A 70 -4.59 5.39 0.70
N TYR A 71 -4.64 6.71 0.98
CA TYR A 71 -4.97 7.22 2.32
C TYR A 71 -6.45 7.66 2.36
N ALA A 72 -7.35 6.68 2.35
CA ALA A 72 -8.79 6.92 2.25
C ALA A 72 -9.12 7.92 1.11
N ASN A 73 -10.04 8.85 1.31
CA ASN A 73 -10.52 9.76 0.28
C ASN A 73 -9.73 11.07 0.14
N ILE A 74 -8.43 11.06 0.44
CA ILE A 74 -7.56 12.25 0.26
C ILE A 74 -7.19 12.45 -1.21
N ILE A 75 -6.80 11.37 -1.90
CA ILE A 75 -6.52 11.36 -3.33
C ILE A 75 -7.37 10.27 -3.97
N LYS A 76 -8.23 10.66 -4.90
CA LYS A 76 -9.07 9.71 -5.64
C LYS A 76 -8.33 9.21 -6.87
N TYR A 77 -8.12 7.91 -6.97
CA TYR A 77 -7.41 7.30 -8.09
C TYR A 77 -8.34 6.84 -9.23
N SER A 78 -9.62 6.68 -8.97
CA SER A 78 -10.65 6.44 -9.98
C SER A 78 -11.88 7.35 -9.76
N LYS A 79 -12.82 7.34 -10.71
CA LYS A 79 -14.07 8.12 -10.59
C LYS A 79 -15.16 7.32 -9.86
N ASP A 80 -15.32 6.04 -10.21
CA ASP A 80 -16.47 5.21 -9.87
C ASP A 80 -16.16 3.72 -9.65
N ASN A 81 -14.88 3.34 -9.60
CA ASN A 81 -14.54 1.95 -9.36
C ASN A 81 -14.88 1.55 -7.91
N ARG A 82 -15.90 0.68 -7.76
CA ARG A 82 -16.39 0.22 -6.44
C ARG A 82 -15.36 -0.47 -5.56
N TYR A 83 -14.28 -0.97 -6.15
CA TYR A 83 -13.18 -1.63 -5.44
C TYR A 83 -12.04 -0.67 -5.09
N ASP A 84 -12.12 0.59 -5.51
CA ASP A 84 -11.11 1.59 -5.21
C ASP A 84 -11.31 2.15 -3.81
N ILE A 85 -10.50 1.70 -2.88
CA ILE A 85 -10.56 2.13 -1.48
C ILE A 85 -10.18 3.61 -1.28
N SER A 86 -9.63 4.27 -2.32
CA SER A 86 -9.40 5.72 -2.33
C SER A 86 -10.68 6.54 -2.43
N LEU A 87 -11.82 5.92 -2.69
CA LEU A 87 -13.13 6.59 -2.73
C LEU A 87 -13.88 6.50 -1.40
N LEU A 88 -13.39 5.70 -0.46
CA LEU A 88 -14.09 5.36 0.77
C LEU A 88 -13.92 6.41 1.87
N SER A 89 -14.92 6.56 2.73
CA SER A 89 -14.75 7.25 4.01
C SER A 89 -13.69 6.54 4.86
N VAL A 90 -13.15 7.23 5.88
CA VAL A 90 -12.13 6.64 6.75
C VAL A 90 -12.61 5.33 7.39
N GLU A 91 -13.85 5.28 7.87
CA GLU A 91 -14.44 4.12 8.51
C GLU A 91 -14.53 2.94 7.53
N LYS A 92 -15.04 3.16 6.32
CA LYS A 92 -15.12 2.13 5.28
C LYS A 92 -13.75 1.69 4.78
N TYR A 93 -12.81 2.64 4.67
CA TYR A 93 -11.42 2.33 4.35
C TYR A 93 -10.79 1.39 5.39
N LEU A 94 -10.99 1.65 6.68
CA LEU A 94 -10.45 0.79 7.74
C LEU A 94 -11.08 -0.61 7.71
N LEU A 95 -12.37 -0.73 7.34
CA LEU A 95 -12.99 -2.05 7.11
C LEU A 95 -12.35 -2.79 5.93
N ALA A 96 -12.12 -2.11 4.80
CA ALA A 96 -11.40 -2.69 3.67
C ALA A 96 -9.99 -3.12 4.05
N MET A 97 -9.27 -2.32 4.84
CA MET A 97 -7.93 -2.65 5.33
C MET A 97 -7.91 -3.88 6.25
N LYS A 98 -9.00 -4.19 6.98
CA LYS A 98 -9.13 -5.46 7.71
C LYS A 98 -9.11 -6.67 6.77
N ASN A 99 -9.81 -6.58 5.64
CA ASN A 99 -9.82 -7.66 4.63
C ASN A 99 -8.44 -7.79 3.97
N VAL A 100 -7.78 -6.66 3.65
CA VAL A 100 -6.41 -6.66 3.12
C VAL A 100 -5.44 -7.32 4.12
N ALA A 101 -5.52 -6.97 5.40
CA ALA A 101 -4.68 -7.56 6.44
C ALA A 101 -4.91 -9.08 6.57
N LYS A 102 -6.17 -9.53 6.53
CA LYS A 102 -6.55 -10.95 6.57
C LYS A 102 -5.94 -11.71 5.39
N GLU A 103 -6.10 -11.22 4.18
CA GLU A 103 -5.55 -11.85 2.98
C GLU A 103 -4.02 -11.83 2.99
N SER A 104 -3.41 -10.71 3.39
CA SER A 104 -1.95 -10.60 3.56
C SER A 104 -1.42 -11.65 4.55
N TYR A 105 -2.09 -11.82 5.69
CA TYR A 105 -1.72 -12.82 6.68
C TYR A 105 -1.89 -14.25 6.13
N ARG A 106 -2.96 -14.51 5.39
CA ARG A 106 -3.24 -15.82 4.80
C ARG A 106 -2.15 -16.25 3.82
N VAL A 107 -1.74 -15.36 2.90
CA VAL A 107 -0.83 -15.71 1.82
C VAL A 107 0.64 -15.67 2.21
N LEU A 108 1.03 -14.85 3.19
CA LEU A 108 2.40 -14.74 3.66
C LEU A 108 2.83 -16.01 4.39
N LYS A 109 4.04 -16.48 4.15
CA LYS A 109 4.66 -17.60 4.88
C LYS A 109 4.96 -17.18 6.33
N SER A 110 5.00 -18.16 7.25
CA SER A 110 5.47 -17.92 8.63
C SER A 110 6.92 -17.46 8.65
N ASN A 111 7.28 -16.60 9.60
CA ASN A 111 8.60 -15.97 9.76
C ASN A 111 9.00 -15.07 8.55
N HIS A 112 8.02 -14.60 7.78
CA HIS A 112 8.24 -13.72 6.64
C HIS A 112 7.61 -12.33 6.87
N ILE A 113 8.01 -11.37 6.03
CA ILE A 113 7.81 -9.94 6.27
C ILE A 113 6.69 -9.38 5.40
N CYS A 114 5.85 -8.54 6.04
CA CYS A 114 4.94 -7.65 5.37
C CYS A 114 5.30 -6.20 5.68
N ALA A 115 5.72 -5.44 4.67
CA ALA A 115 5.99 -4.02 4.78
C ALA A 115 4.83 -3.21 4.21
N ILE A 116 4.28 -2.30 5.02
CA ILE A 116 3.20 -1.43 4.58
C ILE A 116 3.58 0.04 4.81
N MET A 117 3.56 0.83 3.74
CA MET A 117 3.75 2.26 3.82
C MET A 117 2.39 2.95 3.93
N VAL A 118 2.23 3.82 4.93
CA VAL A 118 1.01 4.60 5.14
C VAL A 118 1.31 5.86 5.92
N GLY A 119 0.65 6.96 5.56
CA GLY A 119 0.75 8.23 6.27
C GLY A 119 -0.53 8.58 7.01
N ASP A 120 -0.43 9.59 7.86
CA ASP A 120 -1.57 10.19 8.52
C ASP A 120 -2.25 11.21 7.60
N ILE A 121 -3.47 11.54 7.89
CA ILE A 121 -4.24 12.52 7.13
C ILE A 121 -4.79 13.62 8.01
N ARG A 122 -5.09 14.76 7.39
CA ARG A 122 -5.74 15.89 8.08
C ARG A 122 -7.04 16.23 7.38
N LYS A 123 -8.14 16.30 8.14
CA LYS A 123 -9.46 16.64 7.61
C LYS A 123 -10.06 17.75 8.48
N LYS A 124 -10.41 18.88 7.87
CA LYS A 124 -10.95 20.06 8.58
C LYS A 124 -10.10 20.48 9.79
N GLY A 125 -8.76 20.47 9.64
CA GLY A 125 -7.82 20.83 10.71
C GLY A 125 -7.53 19.70 11.71
N ILE A 126 -8.34 18.64 11.76
CA ILE A 126 -8.20 17.54 12.72
C ILE A 126 -7.27 16.46 12.13
N LEU A 127 -6.28 16.06 12.93
CA LEU A 127 -5.41 14.92 12.61
C LEU A 127 -6.17 13.61 12.76
N ILE A 128 -6.10 12.78 11.74
CA ILE A 128 -6.56 11.38 11.76
C ILE A 128 -5.30 10.52 11.67
N PRO A 129 -4.91 9.80 12.74
CA PRO A 129 -3.70 8.98 12.77
C PRO A 129 -3.92 7.65 12.02
N LEU A 130 -4.11 7.77 10.69
CA LEU A 130 -4.51 6.68 9.83
C LEU A 130 -3.45 5.56 9.84
N GLY A 131 -2.16 5.94 9.88
CA GLY A 131 -1.06 4.99 9.97
C GLY A 131 -1.18 4.09 11.18
N PHE A 132 -1.45 4.66 12.35
CA PHE A 132 -1.60 3.89 13.59
C PHE A 132 -2.86 3.02 13.58
N TYR A 133 -3.95 3.46 12.97
CA TYR A 133 -5.15 2.64 12.82
C TYR A 133 -4.88 1.41 11.96
N VAL A 134 -4.19 1.60 10.82
CA VAL A 134 -3.79 0.49 9.94
C VAL A 134 -2.80 -0.43 10.64
N MET A 135 -1.81 0.11 11.35
CA MET A 135 -0.87 -0.67 12.16
C MET A 135 -1.61 -1.58 13.14
N ASN A 136 -2.61 -1.05 13.88
CA ASN A 136 -3.39 -1.83 14.83
C ASN A 136 -4.24 -2.92 14.15
N ILE A 137 -4.80 -2.65 12.97
CA ILE A 137 -5.54 -3.65 12.18
C ILE A 137 -4.65 -4.84 11.85
N PHE A 138 -3.42 -4.61 11.37
CA PHE A 138 -2.48 -5.69 11.06
C PHE A 138 -2.09 -6.47 12.33
N LYS A 139 -1.82 -5.80 13.45
CA LYS A 139 -1.56 -6.45 14.74
C LYS A 139 -2.73 -7.32 15.20
N GLN A 140 -3.96 -6.83 15.09
CA GLN A 140 -5.18 -7.60 15.43
C GLN A 140 -5.39 -8.83 14.54
N GLN A 141 -4.84 -8.82 13.31
CA GLN A 141 -4.87 -9.97 12.41
C GLN A 141 -3.83 -11.05 12.77
N GLY A 142 -2.93 -10.78 13.71
CA GLY A 142 -1.90 -11.72 14.18
C GLY A 142 -0.46 -11.38 13.76
N PHE A 143 -0.26 -10.30 13.02
CA PHE A 143 1.09 -9.82 12.70
C PHE A 143 1.80 -9.27 13.93
N ILE A 144 3.11 -9.50 14.02
CA ILE A 144 3.99 -8.90 15.01
C ILE A 144 4.68 -7.69 14.38
N LEU A 145 4.52 -6.53 14.99
CA LEU A 145 5.26 -5.33 14.58
C LEU A 145 6.72 -5.48 15.00
N LYS A 146 7.63 -5.47 14.03
CA LYS A 146 9.09 -5.55 14.23
C LYS A 146 9.73 -4.18 14.31
N ASP A 147 9.41 -3.32 13.34
CA ASP A 147 10.01 -2.00 13.21
C ASP A 147 9.03 -0.97 12.66
N ILE A 148 9.35 0.30 12.89
CA ILE A 148 8.71 1.47 12.29
C ILE A 148 9.79 2.33 11.66
N ILE A 149 9.74 2.50 10.34
CA ILE A 149 10.64 3.40 9.62
C ILE A 149 9.87 4.68 9.32
N ILE A 150 10.45 5.82 9.64
CA ILE A 150 9.90 7.14 9.28
C ILE A 150 10.52 7.54 7.94
N LYS A 151 9.65 7.69 6.93
CA LYS A 151 10.03 8.20 5.63
C LYS A 151 9.70 9.69 5.57
N GLU A 152 10.70 10.53 5.51
CA GLU A 152 10.53 11.97 5.30
C GLU A 152 10.05 12.26 3.88
N GLN A 153 9.11 13.21 3.74
CA GLN A 153 8.60 13.67 2.46
C GLN A 153 9.21 15.02 2.10
N HIS A 154 9.97 15.08 1.00
CA HIS A 154 10.48 16.31 0.43
C HIS A 154 9.54 16.84 -0.66
N ASN A 155 9.42 18.18 -0.76
CA ASN A 155 8.61 18.85 -1.77
C ASN A 155 7.16 18.37 -1.87
N CYS A 156 6.53 18.11 -0.73
CA CYS A 156 5.16 17.60 -0.67
C CYS A 156 4.16 18.65 -1.17
N LYS A 157 3.54 18.40 -2.32
CA LYS A 157 2.54 19.32 -2.94
C LYS A 157 1.32 19.56 -2.03
N SER A 158 0.93 18.59 -1.22
CA SER A 158 -0.17 18.76 -0.26
C SER A 158 0.18 19.75 0.85
N THR A 159 1.43 19.76 1.28
CA THR A 159 1.95 20.67 2.32
C THR A 159 2.10 22.10 1.80
N SER A 160 2.47 22.28 0.52
CA SER A 160 2.65 23.61 -0.08
C SER A 160 1.39 24.48 -0.04
N LYS A 161 0.20 23.89 -0.09
CA LYS A 161 -1.07 24.60 0.03
C LYS A 161 -1.28 25.23 1.41
N TRP A 162 -0.52 24.81 2.40
CA TRP A 162 -0.67 25.23 3.79
C TRP A 162 0.44 26.17 4.27
N VAL A 163 1.52 26.34 3.50
CA VAL A 163 2.71 27.11 3.92
C VAL A 163 2.39 28.56 4.28
N ASN A 164 1.45 29.19 3.58
CA ASN A 164 1.10 30.60 3.77
C ASN A 164 -0.15 30.85 4.65
N ILE A 165 -0.71 29.80 5.27
CA ILE A 165 -1.89 29.92 6.08
C ILE A 165 -1.47 29.86 7.56
N LYS A 166 -1.98 30.76 8.41
CA LYS A 166 -1.78 30.65 9.86
C LYS A 166 -2.49 29.40 10.38
N HIS A 167 -1.72 28.46 10.92
CA HIS A 167 -2.24 27.20 11.45
C HIS A 167 -2.06 27.10 12.95
N SER A 168 -3.01 26.41 13.59
CA SER A 168 -2.88 25.96 14.97
C SER A 168 -2.31 24.52 15.07
N PHE A 169 -1.67 24.01 14.02
CA PHE A 169 -1.16 22.65 13.96
C PHE A 169 0.12 22.55 13.12
N TYR A 170 0.90 21.48 13.35
CA TYR A 170 2.08 21.17 12.55
C TYR A 170 1.71 20.49 11.23
N LEU A 171 2.49 20.76 10.17
CA LEU A 171 2.30 20.13 8.86
C LEU A 171 2.77 18.68 8.89
N LEU A 172 2.08 17.82 8.13
CA LEU A 172 2.47 16.42 7.94
C LEU A 172 3.50 16.37 6.81
N ALA A 173 4.70 15.89 7.11
CA ALA A 173 5.81 15.78 6.15
C ALA A 173 6.51 14.42 6.23
N HIS A 174 5.79 13.39 6.67
CA HIS A 174 6.33 12.03 6.77
C HIS A 174 5.28 10.97 6.50
N GLU A 175 5.75 9.78 6.23
CA GLU A 175 4.99 8.54 6.14
C GLU A 175 5.67 7.49 7.01
N TYR A 176 4.90 6.51 7.46
CA TYR A 176 5.43 5.35 8.18
C TYR A 176 5.61 4.19 7.21
N ILE A 177 6.67 3.40 7.41
CA ILE A 177 6.76 2.06 6.85
C ILE A 177 6.75 1.11 8.06
N PHE A 178 5.64 0.44 8.27
CA PHE A 178 5.50 -0.58 9.30
C PHE A 178 6.04 -1.90 8.78
N ILE A 179 6.96 -2.49 9.51
CA ILE A 179 7.54 -3.79 9.21
C ILE A 179 6.92 -4.83 10.14
N PHE A 180 6.16 -5.73 9.56
CA PHE A 180 5.49 -6.80 10.27
C PHE A 180 6.09 -8.16 9.94
N GLU A 181 6.04 -9.07 10.90
CA GLU A 181 6.38 -10.47 10.74
C GLU A 181 5.14 -11.32 11.01
N LYS A 182 4.90 -12.34 10.20
CA LYS A 182 3.94 -13.40 10.50
C LYS A 182 4.65 -14.50 11.27
N LYS A 183 4.15 -14.90 12.43
CA LYS A 183 4.56 -16.10 13.14
C LYS A 183 3.75 -17.32 12.79
#